data_79252f4d4fef856986d0ce0475bfe9ff
#
_entry.id   79252f4d4fef856986d0ce0475bfe9ff
#
_cell.length_a   1.000
_cell.length_b   1.000
_cell.length_c   1.000
_cell.angle_alpha   90.00
_cell.angle_beta   90.00
_cell.angle_gamma   90.00
#
_symmetry.space_group_name_H-M   'P 1'
#
loop_
_entity.id
_entity.type
_entity.pdbx_description
1 polymer ?
#
loop_
_entity_poly.entity_id
_entity_poly.type
_entity_poly.pdbx_seq_one_letter_code
_entity_poly.pdbx_strand_id
1 'polypeptide(L)'
;MLHESRPTFGWDNYAATFYLNQIVNKPPTPHPIPEDWSIFVGIAAYRDLQLVHTLRSLVSQATHPERLRIVIYNQFDLWGEWDQQLLADVKNYIKEAARLPNPPKILMEQVSHKDAKNCYHARTQLQRHFKGETYQLQLDSHHRSVKDWDTKMINMLHSTDAGDKAVLTVNARPFGQEDPKNGYSQDIFFEGPPVAMSQYEFR
;
A
#
# COMPACT_ATOMS: atom_id res chain seq x y z
N MET A 1 9.03 -53.01 9.98
CA MET A 1 9.26 -51.55 10.11
C MET A 1 8.68 -50.90 8.86
N LEU A 2 7.44 -50.41 8.98
CA LEU A 2 6.76 -49.71 7.87
C LEU A 2 7.08 -48.22 8.01
N HIS A 3 7.79 -47.67 7.05
CA HIS A 3 8.02 -46.26 6.90
C HIS A 3 6.71 -45.65 6.38
N GLU A 4 5.92 -45.03 7.26
CA GLU A 4 4.81 -44.18 6.83
C GLU A 4 5.39 -42.92 6.20
N SER A 5 5.27 -42.81 4.89
CA SER A 5 5.51 -41.56 4.16
C SER A 5 4.40 -40.56 4.51
N ARG A 6 4.75 -39.49 5.19
CA ARG A 6 3.86 -38.33 5.40
C ARG A 6 3.40 -37.81 4.04
N PRO A 7 2.11 -37.55 3.85
CA PRO A 7 1.66 -36.91 2.63
C PRO A 7 2.30 -35.52 2.55
N THR A 8 3.12 -35.31 1.53
CA THR A 8 3.51 -33.96 1.12
C THR A 8 2.24 -33.25 0.66
N PHE A 9 1.82 -32.24 1.37
CA PHE A 9 0.81 -31.30 0.88
C PHE A 9 1.36 -30.62 -0.36
N GLY A 10 1.18 -31.25 -1.50
CA GLY A 10 1.25 -30.61 -2.78
C GLY A 10 0.05 -29.65 -2.83
N TRP A 11 0.31 -28.36 -2.78
CA TRP A 11 -0.65 -27.38 -3.19
C TRP A 11 -0.96 -27.69 -4.65
N ASP A 12 -2.16 -28.23 -4.89
CA ASP A 12 -2.61 -28.50 -6.24
C ASP A 12 -2.63 -27.18 -7.00
N ASN A 13 -1.61 -26.96 -7.82
CA ASN A 13 -1.55 -25.84 -8.78
C ASN A 13 -2.82 -25.76 -9.64
N TYR A 14 -3.61 -26.82 -9.66
CA TYR A 14 -4.86 -26.91 -10.41
C TYR A 14 -5.97 -26.02 -9.86
N ALA A 15 -6.13 -25.95 -8.54
CA ALA A 15 -7.17 -25.11 -7.93
C ALA A 15 -6.84 -23.63 -8.09
N ALA A 16 -5.59 -23.24 -7.86
CA ALA A 16 -5.14 -21.87 -8.08
C ALA A 16 -5.24 -21.46 -9.56
N THR A 17 -4.85 -22.32 -10.48
CA THR A 17 -4.95 -22.09 -11.92
C THR A 17 -6.42 -22.03 -12.37
N PHE A 18 -7.29 -22.87 -11.81
CA PHE A 18 -8.72 -22.85 -12.12
C PHE A 18 -9.39 -21.56 -11.65
N TYR A 19 -9.10 -21.10 -10.43
CA TYR A 19 -9.60 -19.81 -9.92
C TYR A 19 -9.05 -18.62 -10.70
N LEU A 20 -7.75 -18.62 -11.00
CA LEU A 20 -7.13 -17.56 -11.82
C LEU A 20 -7.75 -17.51 -13.21
N ASN A 21 -7.99 -18.64 -13.87
CA ASN A 21 -8.63 -18.68 -15.18
C ASN A 21 -10.09 -18.21 -15.14
N GLN A 22 -10.82 -18.45 -14.07
CA GLN A 22 -12.19 -17.92 -13.93
C GLN A 22 -12.20 -16.40 -13.70
N ILE A 23 -11.24 -15.87 -12.93
CA ILE A 23 -11.12 -14.42 -12.69
C ILE A 23 -10.62 -13.69 -13.94
N VAL A 24 -9.62 -14.24 -14.63
CA VAL A 24 -9.02 -13.63 -15.83
C VAL A 24 -9.94 -13.66 -17.06
N ASN A 25 -10.78 -14.69 -17.19
CA ASN A 25 -11.65 -14.88 -18.35
C ASN A 25 -13.09 -14.32 -18.16
N LYS A 26 -13.45 -13.90 -16.94
CA LYS A 26 -14.69 -13.19 -16.70
C LYS A 26 -14.45 -11.71 -16.99
N PRO A 27 -15.12 -11.12 -18.01
CA PRO A 27 -15.01 -9.67 -18.18
C PRO A 27 -15.45 -9.01 -16.88
N PRO A 28 -14.66 -8.04 -16.36
CA PRO A 28 -15.00 -7.37 -15.12
C PRO A 28 -16.39 -6.75 -15.26
N THR A 29 -17.29 -7.14 -14.39
CA THR A 29 -18.58 -6.45 -14.28
C THR A 29 -18.24 -5.06 -13.73
N PRO A 30 -18.48 -3.97 -14.48
CA PRO A 30 -18.16 -2.65 -13.99
C PRO A 30 -19.03 -2.35 -12.78
N HIS A 31 -18.48 -2.49 -11.59
CA HIS A 31 -19.12 -1.90 -10.42
C HIS A 31 -18.88 -0.39 -10.48
N PRO A 32 -19.90 0.44 -10.40
CA PRO A 32 -19.73 1.88 -10.44
C PRO A 32 -18.86 2.30 -9.26
N ILE A 33 -17.77 2.99 -9.57
CA ILE A 33 -16.96 3.64 -8.53
C ILE A 33 -17.81 4.78 -7.97
N PRO A 34 -18.03 4.87 -6.64
CA PRO A 34 -18.78 5.97 -6.05
C PRO A 34 -18.19 7.31 -6.46
N GLU A 35 -19.02 8.28 -6.82
CA GLU A 35 -18.52 9.60 -7.26
C GLU A 35 -17.72 10.34 -6.18
N ASP A 36 -18.03 10.07 -4.91
CA ASP A 36 -17.43 10.70 -3.73
C ASP A 36 -16.38 9.82 -3.03
N TRP A 37 -15.80 8.84 -3.75
CA TRP A 37 -14.80 7.95 -3.17
C TRP A 37 -13.61 8.68 -2.55
N SER A 38 -13.04 8.09 -1.54
CA SER A 38 -11.82 8.55 -0.87
C SER A 38 -10.96 7.38 -0.42
N ILE A 39 -9.65 7.62 -0.29
CA ILE A 39 -8.69 6.60 0.13
C ILE A 39 -8.02 7.05 1.42
N PHE A 40 -8.13 6.22 2.47
CA PHE A 40 -7.26 6.31 3.63
C PHE A 40 -5.94 5.59 3.32
N VAL A 41 -4.82 6.32 3.38
CA VAL A 41 -3.47 5.76 3.19
C VAL A 41 -2.73 5.78 4.51
N GLY A 42 -2.48 4.60 5.08
CA GLY A 42 -1.71 4.45 6.32
C GLY A 42 -0.26 4.08 6.04
N ILE A 43 0.70 4.88 6.50
CA ILE A 43 2.14 4.65 6.31
C ILE A 43 2.82 4.48 7.66
N ALA A 44 3.33 3.28 7.92
CA ALA A 44 4.20 3.02 9.07
C ALA A 44 5.66 3.26 8.67
N ALA A 45 6.34 4.18 9.36
CA ALA A 45 7.73 4.52 9.08
C ALA A 45 8.59 4.38 10.35
N TYR A 46 9.75 3.76 10.21
CA TYR A 46 10.74 3.64 11.27
C TYR A 46 12.10 4.12 10.76
N ARG A 47 12.47 5.37 11.07
CA ARG A 47 13.75 5.99 10.71
C ARG A 47 14.11 5.80 9.21
N ASP A 48 13.12 5.95 8.33
CA ASP A 48 13.25 5.61 6.91
C ASP A 48 13.42 6.85 6.04
N LEU A 49 14.59 6.97 5.42
CA LEU A 49 14.95 8.08 4.53
C LEU A 49 14.08 8.13 3.25
N GLN A 50 13.42 7.02 2.91
CA GLN A 50 12.57 6.96 1.71
C GLN A 50 11.16 7.55 1.93
N LEU A 51 10.78 7.85 3.17
CA LEU A 51 9.45 8.34 3.50
C LEU A 51 9.03 9.57 2.68
N VAL A 52 9.87 10.58 2.61
CA VAL A 52 9.56 11.80 1.85
C VAL A 52 9.37 11.52 0.36
N HIS A 53 10.18 10.61 -0.20
CA HIS A 53 10.08 10.21 -1.60
C HIS A 53 8.82 9.38 -1.87
N THR A 54 8.41 8.53 -0.92
CA THR A 54 7.14 7.79 -0.97
C THR A 54 5.97 8.77 -1.00
N LEU A 55 5.95 9.76 -0.11
CA LEU A 55 4.91 10.79 -0.08
C LEU A 55 4.84 11.59 -1.38
N ARG A 56 6.00 12.03 -1.90
CA ARG A 56 6.09 12.74 -3.18
C ARG A 56 5.50 11.90 -4.32
N SER A 57 5.87 10.63 -4.38
CA SER A 57 5.38 9.70 -5.39
C SER A 57 3.87 9.48 -5.28
N LEU A 58 3.36 9.20 -4.09
CA LEU A 58 1.92 9.02 -3.86
C LEU A 58 1.10 10.20 -4.34
N VAL A 59 1.50 11.41 -3.97
CA VAL A 59 0.73 12.62 -4.28
C VAL A 59 0.87 13.03 -5.75
N SER A 60 2.09 13.01 -6.29
CA SER A 60 2.35 13.47 -7.65
C SER A 60 1.85 12.50 -8.73
N GLN A 61 1.69 11.23 -8.41
CA GLN A 61 1.23 10.19 -9.34
C GLN A 61 -0.26 9.88 -9.20
N ALA A 62 -0.96 10.47 -8.24
CA ALA A 62 -2.40 10.31 -8.09
C ALA A 62 -3.16 11.14 -9.12
N THR A 63 -4.26 10.59 -9.64
CA THR A 63 -5.23 11.31 -10.46
C THR A 63 -6.02 12.31 -9.62
N HIS A 64 -6.36 11.92 -8.38
CA HIS A 64 -7.18 12.69 -7.45
C HIS A 64 -6.51 12.85 -6.08
N PRO A 65 -5.44 13.64 -5.97
CA PRO A 65 -4.73 13.81 -4.70
C PRO A 65 -5.62 14.38 -3.59
N GLU A 66 -6.62 15.19 -3.91
CA GLU A 66 -7.60 15.75 -2.97
C GLU A 66 -8.48 14.71 -2.27
N ARG A 67 -8.57 13.52 -2.84
CA ARG A 67 -9.33 12.39 -2.29
C ARG A 67 -8.49 11.49 -1.39
N LEU A 68 -7.20 11.82 -1.23
CA LEU A 68 -6.28 11.08 -0.38
C LEU A 68 -6.26 11.67 1.03
N ARG A 69 -6.42 10.80 2.00
CA ARG A 69 -6.14 11.09 3.40
C ARG A 69 -4.99 10.22 3.87
N ILE A 70 -3.80 10.80 3.89
CA ILE A 70 -2.55 10.11 4.22
C ILE A 70 -2.25 10.34 5.70
N VAL A 71 -2.06 9.25 6.44
CA VAL A 71 -1.64 9.29 7.84
C VAL A 71 -0.34 8.53 7.99
N ILE A 72 0.63 9.19 8.60
CA ILE A 72 1.98 8.68 8.81
C ILE A 72 2.19 8.44 10.30
N TYR A 73 2.56 7.23 10.68
CA TYR A 73 3.06 6.91 12.02
C TYR A 73 4.57 6.84 11.95
N ASN A 74 5.22 7.98 12.23
CA ASN A 74 6.66 8.16 12.08
C ASN A 74 7.39 7.96 13.41
N GLN A 75 8.13 6.87 13.49
CA GLN A 75 8.94 6.49 14.63
C GLN A 75 10.39 6.90 14.34
N PHE A 76 10.91 7.89 15.04
CA PHE A 76 12.21 8.50 14.75
C PHE A 76 13.01 8.82 16.02
N ASP A 77 14.31 9.04 15.87
CA ASP A 77 15.16 9.49 16.96
C ASP A 77 15.04 11.01 17.15
N LEU A 78 14.49 11.41 18.30
CA LEU A 78 14.29 12.82 18.64
C LEU A 78 15.59 13.64 18.69
N TRP A 79 16.72 12.97 18.89
CA TRP A 79 18.03 13.59 19.08
C TRP A 79 19.05 13.28 17.99
N GLY A 80 18.70 12.37 17.08
CA GLY A 80 19.55 11.98 15.95
C GLY A 80 19.54 13.03 14.84
N GLU A 81 20.69 13.53 14.43
CA GLU A 81 20.80 14.54 13.37
C GLU A 81 20.12 14.10 12.07
N TRP A 82 20.30 12.84 11.69
CA TRP A 82 19.69 12.25 10.49
C TRP A 82 18.17 12.24 10.56
N ASP A 83 17.63 11.85 11.70
CA ASP A 83 16.18 11.81 11.90
C ASP A 83 15.59 13.21 11.96
N GLN A 84 16.33 14.20 12.49
CA GLN A 84 15.90 15.59 12.47
C GLN A 84 15.84 16.16 11.06
N GLN A 85 16.82 15.85 10.21
CA GLN A 85 16.78 16.25 8.80
C GLN A 85 15.61 15.58 8.06
N LEU A 86 15.44 14.28 8.24
CA LEU A 86 14.32 13.53 7.68
C LEU A 86 12.96 14.13 8.09
N LEU A 87 12.82 14.44 9.38
CA LEU A 87 11.62 15.05 9.92
C LEU A 87 11.35 16.42 9.30
N ALA A 88 12.41 17.24 9.13
CA ALA A 88 12.32 18.54 8.48
C ALA A 88 11.87 18.40 7.02
N ASP A 89 12.44 17.45 6.27
CA ASP A 89 12.10 17.20 4.87
C ASP A 89 10.64 16.75 4.72
N VAL A 90 10.17 15.85 5.56
CA VAL A 90 8.77 15.42 5.56
C VAL A 90 7.83 16.58 5.91
N LYS A 91 8.14 17.35 6.96
CA LYS A 91 7.33 18.53 7.34
C LYS A 91 7.29 19.59 6.25
N ASN A 92 8.40 19.83 5.56
CA ASN A 92 8.47 20.77 4.44
C ASN A 92 7.61 20.26 3.29
N TYR A 93 7.70 18.97 2.94
CA TYR A 93 6.87 18.41 1.90
C TYR A 93 5.36 18.49 2.24
N ILE A 94 4.96 18.22 3.48
CA ILE A 94 3.55 18.39 3.89
C ILE A 94 3.06 19.82 3.64
N LYS A 95 3.89 20.83 3.94
CA LYS A 95 3.56 22.23 3.66
C LYS A 95 3.51 22.55 2.16
N GLU A 96 4.38 21.94 1.37
CA GLU A 96 4.37 22.05 -0.10
C GLU A 96 3.09 21.43 -0.67
N ALA A 97 2.76 20.21 -0.26
CA ALA A 97 1.57 19.49 -0.71
C ALA A 97 0.26 20.22 -0.37
N ALA A 98 0.20 20.90 0.78
CA ALA A 98 -0.96 21.70 1.18
C ALA A 98 -1.20 22.94 0.30
N ARG A 99 -0.24 23.32 -0.55
CA ARG A 99 -0.35 24.46 -1.48
C ARG A 99 -0.70 24.05 -2.90
N LEU A 100 -0.84 22.73 -3.15
CA LEU A 100 -1.29 22.24 -4.45
C LEU A 100 -2.70 22.72 -4.76
N PRO A 101 -3.08 22.84 -6.04
CA PRO A 101 -4.45 23.20 -6.42
C PRO A 101 -5.50 22.27 -5.83
N ASN A 102 -5.19 20.97 -5.77
CA ASN A 102 -6.02 19.91 -5.20
C ASN A 102 -5.23 19.19 -4.10
N PRO A 103 -5.14 19.76 -2.88
CA PRO A 103 -4.24 19.27 -1.86
C PRO A 103 -4.79 17.99 -1.19
N PRO A 104 -3.94 16.99 -0.95
CA PRO A 104 -4.28 15.85 -0.10
C PRO A 104 -4.38 16.27 1.37
N LYS A 105 -5.04 15.47 2.18
CA LYS A 105 -5.00 15.62 3.64
C LYS A 105 -3.88 14.75 4.19
N ILE A 106 -2.82 15.36 4.73
CA ILE A 106 -1.67 14.64 5.30
C ILE A 106 -1.57 14.94 6.78
N LEU A 107 -1.55 13.89 7.59
CA LEU A 107 -1.32 13.93 9.03
C LEU A 107 -0.09 13.09 9.37
N MET A 108 0.77 13.59 10.26
CA MET A 108 1.91 12.82 10.76
C MET A 108 1.90 12.78 12.30
N GLU A 109 1.82 11.58 12.85
CA GLU A 109 2.14 11.31 14.24
C GLU A 109 3.64 11.11 14.41
N GLN A 110 4.21 11.71 15.43
CA GLN A 110 5.63 11.65 15.75
C GLN A 110 5.81 10.87 17.04
N VAL A 111 6.52 9.76 16.96
CA VAL A 111 6.73 8.85 18.07
C VAL A 111 8.23 8.58 18.23
N SER A 112 8.70 8.48 19.47
CA SER A 112 10.09 8.09 19.72
C SER A 112 10.35 6.68 19.17
N HIS A 113 11.48 6.49 18.49
CA HIS A 113 11.92 5.17 18.05
C HIS A 113 12.08 4.18 19.19
N LYS A 114 12.33 4.67 20.43
CA LYS A 114 12.45 3.85 21.66
C LYS A 114 11.12 3.25 22.09
N ASP A 115 10.01 3.86 21.68
CA ASP A 115 8.66 3.36 21.95
C ASP A 115 8.13 2.45 20.84
N ALA A 116 8.95 2.19 19.81
CA ALA A 116 8.60 1.29 18.73
C ALA A 116 8.49 -0.16 19.23
N LYS A 117 7.38 -0.81 18.89
CA LYS A 117 7.14 -2.21 19.26
C LYS A 117 7.31 -3.15 18.07
N ASN A 118 6.61 -2.91 16.99
CA ASN A 118 6.74 -3.61 15.72
C ASN A 118 5.84 -2.94 14.66
N CYS A 119 5.91 -3.42 13.41
CA CYS A 119 5.11 -2.88 12.31
C CYS A 119 3.59 -3.07 12.53
N TYR A 120 3.16 -4.15 13.15
CA TYR A 120 1.73 -4.40 13.43
C TYR A 120 1.19 -3.39 14.43
N HIS A 121 1.96 -3.06 15.47
CA HIS A 121 1.58 -2.01 16.41
C HIS A 121 1.41 -0.66 15.69
N ALA A 122 2.40 -0.27 14.88
CA ALA A 122 2.34 0.97 14.11
C ALA A 122 1.09 1.01 13.20
N ARG A 123 0.81 -0.08 12.49
CA ARG A 123 -0.40 -0.21 11.64
C ARG A 123 -1.69 -0.12 12.47
N THR A 124 -1.71 -0.69 13.67
CA THR A 124 -2.87 -0.56 14.57
C THR A 124 -3.09 0.89 15.02
N GLN A 125 -2.02 1.64 15.29
CA GLN A 125 -2.15 3.07 15.60
C GLN A 125 -2.72 3.85 14.41
N LEU A 126 -2.26 3.56 13.20
CA LEU A 126 -2.78 4.17 11.96
C LEU A 126 -4.28 3.93 11.79
N GLN A 127 -4.77 2.73 12.10
CA GLN A 127 -6.20 2.38 11.99
C GLN A 127 -7.12 3.28 12.83
N ARG A 128 -6.63 3.83 13.93
CA ARG A 128 -7.41 4.74 14.79
C ARG A 128 -7.76 6.06 14.11
N HIS A 129 -7.06 6.38 13.03
CA HIS A 129 -7.29 7.59 12.23
C HIS A 129 -8.27 7.37 11.08
N PHE A 130 -8.69 6.14 10.82
CA PHE A 130 -9.69 5.84 9.80
C PHE A 130 -11.02 6.50 10.18
N LYS A 131 -11.64 7.21 9.25
CA LYS A 131 -12.88 7.98 9.46
C LYS A 131 -14.03 7.54 8.57
N GLY A 132 -13.93 6.35 7.98
CA GLY A 132 -14.93 5.83 7.06
C GLY A 132 -14.67 6.21 5.60
N GLU A 133 -13.41 6.43 5.24
CA GLU A 133 -13.02 6.56 3.83
C GLU A 133 -13.48 5.32 3.04
N THR A 134 -13.80 5.50 1.75
CA THR A 134 -14.33 4.42 0.92
C THR A 134 -13.37 3.25 0.78
N TYR A 135 -12.08 3.56 0.66
CA TYR A 135 -11.02 2.57 0.50
C TYR A 135 -9.91 2.79 1.52
N GLN A 136 -9.19 1.71 1.80
CA GLN A 136 -8.05 1.75 2.69
C GLN A 136 -6.83 1.12 2.03
N LEU A 137 -5.71 1.84 2.05
CA LEU A 137 -4.41 1.38 1.61
C LEU A 137 -3.43 1.37 2.79
N GLN A 138 -2.85 0.21 3.08
CA GLN A 138 -1.74 0.08 4.01
C GLN A 138 -0.44 -0.01 3.22
N LEU A 139 0.52 0.86 3.51
CA LEU A 139 1.74 1.00 2.75
C LEU A 139 2.97 1.10 3.66
N ASP A 140 4.09 0.57 3.23
CA ASP A 140 5.39 0.80 3.87
C ASP A 140 6.00 2.13 3.40
N SER A 141 6.99 2.63 4.13
CA SER A 141 7.55 3.98 3.92
C SER A 141 8.51 4.12 2.74
N HIS A 142 8.78 3.04 2.00
CA HIS A 142 9.76 2.99 0.92
C HIS A 142 9.17 2.48 -0.41
N HIS A 143 8.03 3.02 -0.79
CA HIS A 143 7.35 2.68 -2.04
C HIS A 143 7.41 3.81 -3.08
N ARG A 144 7.17 3.46 -4.32
CA ARG A 144 6.93 4.41 -5.42
C ARG A 144 5.64 4.02 -6.10
N SER A 145 4.86 5.03 -6.47
CA SER A 145 3.57 4.84 -7.14
C SER A 145 3.74 5.03 -8.64
N VAL A 146 3.01 4.25 -9.42
CA VAL A 146 2.86 4.48 -10.85
C VAL A 146 1.85 5.61 -11.10
N LYS A 147 1.89 6.20 -12.27
CA LYS A 147 0.91 7.20 -12.69
C LYS A 147 -0.51 6.65 -12.58
N ASP A 148 -1.42 7.46 -12.04
CA ASP A 148 -2.84 7.15 -11.86
C ASP A 148 -3.09 5.94 -10.95
N TRP A 149 -2.20 5.71 -9.97
CA TRP A 149 -2.24 4.55 -9.08
C TRP A 149 -3.56 4.42 -8.32
N ASP A 150 -4.14 5.53 -7.88
CA ASP A 150 -5.38 5.61 -7.12
C ASP A 150 -6.56 5.03 -7.90
N THR A 151 -6.79 5.50 -9.10
CA THR A 151 -7.86 5.01 -9.98
C THR A 151 -7.58 3.60 -10.48
N LYS A 152 -6.32 3.26 -10.77
CA LYS A 152 -5.93 1.90 -11.17
C LYS A 152 -6.22 0.89 -10.07
N MET A 153 -5.84 1.19 -8.82
CA MET A 153 -6.09 0.29 -7.68
C MET A 153 -7.58 0.10 -7.42
N ILE A 154 -8.38 1.17 -7.49
CA ILE A 154 -9.83 1.07 -7.35
C ILE A 154 -10.42 0.18 -8.45
N ASN A 155 -10.04 0.39 -9.70
CA ASN A 155 -10.50 -0.44 -10.81
C ASN A 155 -10.10 -1.91 -10.64
N MET A 156 -8.87 -2.18 -10.20
CA MET A 156 -8.41 -3.55 -9.89
C MET A 156 -9.22 -4.17 -8.76
N LEU A 157 -9.50 -3.43 -7.69
CA LEU A 157 -10.30 -3.90 -6.57
C LEU A 157 -11.72 -4.30 -7.04
N HIS A 158 -12.35 -3.46 -7.83
CA HIS A 158 -13.68 -3.74 -8.39
C HIS A 158 -13.68 -4.90 -9.39
N SER A 159 -12.57 -5.13 -10.09
CA SER A 159 -12.44 -6.26 -11.02
C SER A 159 -12.35 -7.63 -10.33
N THR A 160 -12.13 -7.68 -9.02
CA THR A 160 -12.10 -8.95 -8.28
C THR A 160 -13.47 -9.61 -8.13
N ASP A 161 -14.56 -8.90 -8.37
CA ASP A 161 -15.95 -9.37 -8.18
C ASP A 161 -16.24 -9.86 -6.76
N ALA A 162 -15.45 -9.41 -5.77
CA ALA A 162 -15.59 -9.80 -4.37
C ALA A 162 -16.47 -8.83 -3.55
N GLY A 163 -17.06 -7.82 -4.20
CA GLY A 163 -17.92 -6.82 -3.57
C GLY A 163 -17.20 -6.07 -2.43
N ASP A 164 -17.92 -5.83 -1.34
CA ASP A 164 -17.42 -5.09 -0.18
C ASP A 164 -16.29 -5.81 0.60
N LYS A 165 -16.02 -7.05 0.25
CA LYS A 165 -14.96 -7.86 0.87
C LYS A 165 -13.71 -7.98 0.02
N ALA A 166 -13.62 -7.20 -1.05
CA ALA A 166 -12.47 -7.20 -1.94
C ALA A 166 -11.21 -6.73 -1.22
N VAL A 167 -10.12 -7.49 -1.35
CA VAL A 167 -8.81 -7.16 -0.82
C VAL A 167 -7.77 -7.40 -1.90
N LEU A 168 -6.98 -6.36 -2.19
CA LEU A 168 -5.77 -6.50 -2.99
C LEU A 168 -4.58 -6.60 -2.06
N THR A 169 -3.70 -7.54 -2.33
CA THR A 169 -2.42 -7.64 -1.64
C THR A 169 -1.31 -7.91 -2.64
N VAL A 170 -0.16 -7.32 -2.40
CA VAL A 170 1.02 -7.51 -3.24
C VAL A 170 2.27 -7.47 -2.39
N ASN A 171 3.23 -8.27 -2.75
CA ASN A 171 4.59 -8.15 -2.24
C ASN A 171 5.35 -7.28 -3.25
N ALA A 172 5.45 -5.97 -2.96
CA ALA A 172 6.11 -5.03 -3.83
C ALA A 172 7.60 -5.36 -3.95
N ARG A 173 8.19 -5.14 -5.13
CA ARG A 173 9.63 -5.31 -5.34
C ARG A 173 10.39 -4.25 -4.53
N PRO A 174 11.58 -4.57 -4.01
CA PRO A 174 12.41 -3.59 -3.34
C PRO A 174 12.75 -2.42 -4.27
N PHE A 175 12.62 -1.20 -3.76
CA PHE A 175 13.05 0.00 -4.46
C PHE A 175 14.58 -0.01 -4.61
N GLY A 176 15.08 0.33 -5.82
CA GLY A 176 16.51 0.42 -6.11
C GLY A 176 17.16 -0.87 -6.60
N GLN A 177 16.40 -1.94 -6.83
CA GLN A 177 16.93 -3.04 -7.63
C GLN A 177 16.89 -2.64 -9.11
N GLU A 178 18.07 -2.54 -9.73
CA GLU A 178 18.18 -2.31 -11.16
C GLU A 178 17.53 -3.48 -11.91
N ASP A 179 16.58 -3.17 -12.78
CA ASP A 179 16.21 -4.09 -13.83
C ASP A 179 17.34 -4.07 -14.87
N PRO A 180 18.06 -5.18 -15.10
CA PRO A 180 19.18 -5.23 -16.06
C PRO A 180 18.79 -4.83 -17.48
N LYS A 181 17.47 -4.81 -17.78
CA LYS A 181 16.95 -4.47 -19.13
C LYS A 181 16.45 -3.04 -19.27
N ASN A 182 15.98 -2.42 -18.19
CA ASN A 182 15.24 -1.14 -18.26
C ASN A 182 15.77 -0.06 -17.29
N GLY A 183 16.89 -0.30 -16.59
CA GLY A 183 17.34 0.61 -15.54
C GLY A 183 16.53 0.47 -14.25
N TYR A 184 16.54 1.51 -13.41
CA TYR A 184 15.78 1.51 -12.18
C TYR A 184 14.27 1.37 -12.47
N SER A 185 13.67 0.25 -12.09
CA SER A 185 12.24 0.09 -12.14
C SER A 185 11.60 1.11 -11.20
N GLN A 186 11.03 2.17 -11.76
CA GLN A 186 10.25 3.14 -11.01
C GLN A 186 8.84 2.59 -10.69
N ASP A 187 8.46 1.50 -11.32
CA ASP A 187 7.12 0.95 -11.30
C ASP A 187 7.01 -0.19 -10.28
N ILE A 188 6.86 0.16 -9.01
CA ILE A 188 6.74 -0.82 -7.91
C ILE A 188 5.33 -1.40 -7.81
N PHE A 189 4.34 -0.77 -8.42
CA PHE A 189 2.97 -1.23 -8.38
C PHE A 189 2.58 -1.93 -9.68
N PHE A 190 2.43 -3.25 -9.60
CA PHE A 190 1.61 -4.06 -10.50
C PHE A 190 2.10 -4.30 -11.93
N GLU A 191 3.29 -4.85 -12.11
CA GLU A 191 3.56 -5.69 -13.26
C GLU A 191 3.14 -7.14 -12.96
N GLY A 192 1.88 -7.43 -13.13
CA GLY A 192 1.32 -8.77 -13.00
C GLY A 192 -0.19 -8.73 -12.74
N PRO A 193 -0.93 -9.80 -13.06
CA PRO A 193 -2.33 -9.89 -12.70
C PRO A 193 -2.47 -9.82 -11.17
N PRO A 194 -3.51 -9.13 -10.64
CA PRO A 194 -3.75 -9.07 -9.22
C PRO A 194 -3.91 -10.50 -8.68
N VAL A 195 -3.15 -10.82 -7.64
CA VAL A 195 -3.34 -12.08 -6.93
C VAL A 195 -4.51 -11.86 -5.98
N ALA A 196 -5.69 -12.37 -6.35
CA ALA A 196 -6.81 -12.44 -5.43
C ALA A 196 -6.46 -13.47 -4.35
N MET A 197 -6.27 -13.02 -3.10
CA MET A 197 -6.23 -13.93 -1.97
C MET A 197 -7.66 -14.37 -1.65
N SER A 198 -7.95 -15.65 -1.82
CA SER A 198 -9.17 -16.26 -1.29
C SER A 198 -9.19 -16.08 0.24
N GLN A 199 -10.34 -15.73 0.77
CA GLN A 199 -10.58 -15.57 2.20
C GLN A 199 -10.09 -16.78 2.98
N TYR A 200 -9.11 -16.61 3.85
CA TYR A 200 -8.93 -17.53 4.95
C TYR A 200 -10.02 -17.21 5.97
N GLU A 201 -11.01 -18.11 6.08
CA GLU A 201 -11.91 -18.11 7.23
C GLU A 201 -11.08 -18.40 8.47
N PHE A 202 -10.88 -17.38 9.30
CA PHE A 202 -10.47 -17.62 10.67
C PHE A 202 -11.69 -18.22 11.42
N ARG A 203 -11.59 -19.49 11.75
CA ARG A 203 -12.45 -20.13 12.75
C ARG A 203 -11.87 -19.93 14.14
#